data_3bc527f9934440eb5f8e94349700f189
#
_entry.id   3bc527f9934440eb5f8e94349700f189
#
_cell.length_a   1.000
_cell.length_b   1.000
_cell.length_c   1.000
_cell.angle_alpha   90.00
_cell.angle_beta   90.00
_cell.angle_gamma   90.00
#
_symmetry.space_group_name_H-M   'P 1'
#
loop_
_entity.id
_entity.type
_entity.pdbx_description
1 polymer ?
#
loop_
_entity_poly.entity_id
_entity_poly.type
_entity_poly.pdbx_seq_one_letter_code
_entity_poly.pdbx_strand_id
1 'polypeptide(L)'
;MVAPPDAQVSARLTDLIHPLTLSQVAHYHDLGLRERALTLPVMVALVLSMIWRQIGSVRTMTRLLHTEGFLWTAPVQVSPQALSQRLQVFPAILFKEVLDALLPQMQERWAARRRPLPPEMAWARERYSAVLGVDGSTLDALVRKVGLLRDRADTPLAGRMTGLLDLCSRLPRALWYEPDPQAHDQRCWPRVLDALPANALLLFDLGYTNFTMFAQVTAAQVTFVTRAKSNLSSTVIRWLQHSPQVRDALVWIGRGPERQQVRLIEVFSHNTWTRYLTNETDPARLPVLYAVALYWQRWRLEDAYNTVKRLLGLAYFWTGSENGVCVQLWATWLLYAILVDLTDAVADCLNRPMAALSLEMLYRSLYYFTSAFQRGEATDVVDYLAAHATRLGILMRKRTVAPSRFAQLQALTLAAGP
;
A
#
# COMPACT_ATOMS: atom_id res chain seq x y z
N MET A 1 -4.59 -21.28 18.03
CA MET A 1 -3.35 -21.24 18.83
C MET A 1 -2.70 -19.91 18.54
N VAL A 2 -2.59 -19.00 19.53
CA VAL A 2 -1.93 -17.71 19.35
C VAL A 2 -0.43 -17.98 19.28
N ALA A 3 0.26 -17.48 18.26
CA ALA A 3 1.70 -17.63 18.15
C ALA A 3 2.38 -16.98 19.37
N PRO A 4 3.44 -17.61 19.95
CA PRO A 4 4.20 -16.98 21.02
C PRO A 4 4.77 -15.64 20.54
N PRO A 5 4.96 -14.66 21.45
CA PRO A 5 5.51 -13.37 21.08
C PRO A 5 6.92 -13.56 20.52
N ASP A 6 7.15 -13.04 19.34
CA ASP A 6 8.48 -12.97 18.75
C ASP A 6 9.22 -11.80 19.38
N ALA A 7 10.20 -12.11 20.24
CA ALA A 7 10.93 -11.11 21.01
C ALA A 7 11.65 -10.10 20.10
N GLN A 8 12.22 -10.52 18.97
CA GLN A 8 12.92 -9.60 18.05
C GLN A 8 11.97 -8.77 17.17
N VAL A 9 10.86 -9.34 16.70
CA VAL A 9 9.85 -8.54 15.99
C VAL A 9 9.20 -7.57 16.97
N SER A 10 8.92 -8.01 18.20
CA SER A 10 8.45 -7.12 19.26
C SER A 10 9.45 -6.01 19.57
N ALA A 11 10.75 -6.32 19.66
CA ALA A 11 11.80 -5.32 19.84
C ALA A 11 11.81 -4.31 18.68
N ARG A 12 11.77 -4.79 17.43
CA ARG A 12 11.73 -3.92 16.25
C ARG A 12 10.49 -3.01 16.21
N LEU A 13 9.34 -3.54 16.57
CA LEU A 13 8.12 -2.73 16.72
C LEU A 13 8.28 -1.68 17.83
N THR A 14 8.88 -2.09 18.94
CA THR A 14 9.17 -1.20 20.07
C THR A 14 10.11 -0.07 19.64
N ASP A 15 11.24 -0.41 19.00
CA ASP A 15 12.25 0.57 18.59
C ASP A 15 11.72 1.59 17.57
N LEU A 16 10.84 1.16 16.68
CA LEU A 16 10.30 2.02 15.62
C LEU A 16 9.07 2.84 16.05
N ILE A 17 8.18 2.25 16.82
CA ILE A 17 6.86 2.84 17.09
C ILE A 17 6.77 3.46 18.48
N HIS A 18 7.41 2.89 19.48
CA HIS A 18 7.30 3.40 20.84
C HIS A 18 7.77 4.86 20.99
N PRO A 19 8.94 5.28 20.42
CA PRO A 19 9.33 6.68 20.46
C PRO A 19 8.31 7.62 19.79
N LEU A 20 7.75 7.19 18.65
CA LEU A 20 6.70 7.97 17.94
C LEU A 20 5.40 8.02 18.74
N THR A 21 5.06 6.95 19.45
CA THR A 21 3.91 6.94 20.37
C THR A 21 4.12 7.90 21.52
N LEU A 22 5.30 7.93 22.11
CA LEU A 22 5.61 8.84 23.21
C LEU A 22 5.57 10.30 22.78
N SER A 23 5.94 10.62 21.53
CA SER A 23 5.83 11.99 21.01
C SER A 23 4.39 12.51 20.90
N GLN A 24 3.39 11.62 20.90
CA GLN A 24 1.96 11.96 20.84
C GLN A 24 1.32 12.14 22.24
N VAL A 25 2.07 11.98 23.32
CA VAL A 25 1.51 12.05 24.69
C VAL A 25 0.93 13.43 24.98
N ALA A 26 1.59 14.51 24.57
CA ALA A 26 1.07 15.87 24.74
C ALA A 26 -0.29 16.04 24.02
N HIS A 27 -0.38 15.66 22.76
CA HIS A 27 -1.64 15.70 22.00
C HIS A 27 -2.72 14.82 22.63
N TYR A 28 -2.35 13.64 23.15
CA TYR A 28 -3.27 12.77 23.89
C TYR A 28 -3.90 13.48 25.10
N HIS A 29 -3.12 14.26 25.86
CA HIS A 29 -3.60 15.05 26.99
C HIS A 29 -4.47 16.23 26.55
N ASP A 30 -4.10 16.91 25.48
CA ASP A 30 -4.86 18.03 24.89
C ASP A 30 -6.26 17.59 24.43
N LEU A 31 -6.42 16.33 24.04
CA LEU A 31 -7.72 15.73 23.74
C LEU A 31 -8.58 15.43 24.99
N GLY A 32 -8.13 15.81 26.17
CA GLY A 32 -8.85 15.62 27.45
C GLY A 32 -9.01 14.18 27.89
N LEU A 33 -8.17 13.29 27.38
CA LEU A 33 -8.25 11.86 27.67
C LEU A 33 -7.62 11.55 29.04
N ARG A 34 -8.36 10.83 29.87
CA ARG A 34 -7.88 10.46 31.21
C ARG A 34 -6.83 9.36 31.13
N GLU A 35 -5.70 9.57 31.79
CA GLU A 35 -4.72 8.51 32.05
C GLU A 35 -5.20 7.57 33.15
N ARG A 36 -5.70 6.42 32.71
CA ARG A 36 -6.02 5.26 33.54
C ARG A 36 -5.21 4.07 33.03
N ALA A 37 -5.65 2.85 33.30
CA ALA A 37 -4.98 1.64 32.83
C ALA A 37 -4.73 1.54 31.34
N LEU A 38 -5.65 2.08 30.51
CA LEU A 38 -5.55 2.08 29.04
C LEU A 38 -5.04 3.43 28.53
N THR A 39 -3.77 3.73 28.78
CA THR A 39 -3.04 4.93 28.31
C THR A 39 -2.73 4.84 26.82
N LEU A 40 -2.21 5.92 26.21
CA LEU A 40 -1.80 5.91 24.80
C LEU A 40 -0.78 4.80 24.49
N PRO A 41 0.35 4.64 25.20
CA PRO A 41 1.29 3.55 24.90
C PRO A 41 0.66 2.17 25.03
N VAL A 42 -0.20 1.95 26.02
CA VAL A 42 -0.91 0.66 26.22
C VAL A 42 -1.84 0.38 25.05
N MET A 43 -2.61 1.37 24.60
CA MET A 43 -3.55 1.19 23.50
C MET A 43 -2.84 0.92 22.17
N VAL A 44 -1.74 1.60 21.89
CA VAL A 44 -0.96 1.35 20.66
C VAL A 44 -0.35 -0.05 20.69
N ALA A 45 0.31 -0.44 21.78
CA ALA A 45 0.87 -1.78 21.94
C ALA A 45 -0.19 -2.87 21.79
N LEU A 46 -1.36 -2.67 22.40
CA LEU A 46 -2.48 -3.58 22.35
C LEU A 46 -3.03 -3.75 20.92
N VAL A 47 -3.34 -2.65 20.24
CA VAL A 47 -3.92 -2.68 18.88
C VAL A 47 -2.96 -3.33 17.90
N LEU A 48 -1.67 -2.98 17.94
CA LEU A 48 -0.65 -3.62 17.11
C LEU A 48 -0.53 -5.11 17.38
N SER A 49 -0.57 -5.51 18.68
CA SER A 49 -0.52 -6.92 19.05
C SER A 49 -1.75 -7.70 18.60
N MET A 50 -2.94 -7.07 18.59
CA MET A 50 -4.15 -7.69 18.03
C MET A 50 -3.95 -8.06 16.56
N ILE A 51 -3.40 -7.13 15.76
CA ILE A 51 -3.16 -7.34 14.33
C ILE A 51 -2.02 -8.34 14.14
N TRP A 52 -0.89 -8.09 14.79
CA TRP A 52 0.32 -8.91 14.65
C TRP A 52 0.09 -10.37 15.04
N ARG A 53 -0.54 -10.62 16.19
CA ARG A 53 -0.81 -11.97 16.73
C ARG A 53 -2.12 -12.56 16.21
N GLN A 54 -2.83 -11.89 15.29
CA GLN A 54 -4.12 -12.31 14.72
C GLN A 54 -5.15 -12.66 15.80
N ILE A 55 -5.26 -11.83 16.84
CA ILE A 55 -6.17 -12.05 17.95
C ILE A 55 -7.56 -11.53 17.58
N GLY A 56 -8.47 -12.45 17.26
CA GLY A 56 -9.81 -12.13 16.74
C GLY A 56 -10.85 -11.73 17.80
N SER A 57 -10.52 -11.71 19.11
CA SER A 57 -11.51 -11.37 20.13
C SER A 57 -10.96 -10.51 21.26
N VAL A 58 -11.76 -9.50 21.65
CA VAL A 58 -11.47 -8.63 22.80
C VAL A 58 -11.28 -9.43 24.09
N ARG A 59 -12.04 -10.51 24.29
CA ARG A 59 -11.90 -11.37 25.48
C ARG A 59 -10.55 -12.06 25.53
N THR A 60 -10.08 -12.62 24.42
CA THR A 60 -8.76 -13.25 24.34
C THR A 60 -7.67 -12.21 24.56
N MET A 61 -7.81 -11.03 23.96
CA MET A 61 -6.90 -9.91 24.15
C MET A 61 -6.80 -9.51 25.62
N THR A 62 -7.93 -9.37 26.32
CA THR A 62 -7.95 -9.00 27.73
C THR A 62 -7.21 -10.04 28.59
N ARG A 63 -7.39 -11.34 28.32
CA ARG A 63 -6.66 -12.41 29.05
C ARG A 63 -5.16 -12.31 28.85
N LEU A 64 -4.71 -12.11 27.63
CA LEU A 64 -3.29 -11.98 27.31
C LEU A 64 -2.69 -10.71 27.93
N LEU A 65 -3.43 -9.59 27.91
CA LEU A 65 -3.01 -8.35 28.57
C LEU A 65 -2.84 -8.53 30.08
N HIS A 66 -3.67 -9.36 30.71
CA HIS A 66 -3.57 -9.67 32.16
C HIS A 66 -2.36 -10.55 32.50
N THR A 67 -1.98 -11.46 31.62
CA THR A 67 -0.98 -12.50 31.91
C THR A 67 0.41 -12.15 31.40
N GLU A 68 0.52 -11.56 30.23
CA GLU A 68 1.80 -11.39 29.51
C GLU A 68 2.18 -9.93 29.28
N GLY A 69 1.18 -9.03 29.19
CA GLY A 69 1.39 -7.71 28.60
C GLY A 69 1.60 -7.77 27.08
N PHE A 70 1.96 -6.64 26.45
CA PHE A 70 2.18 -6.56 25.00
C PHE A 70 3.29 -5.58 24.66
N LEU A 71 4.18 -5.97 23.76
CA LEU A 71 5.28 -5.13 23.28
C LEU A 71 6.03 -4.48 24.44
N TRP A 72 5.92 -3.17 24.58
CA TRP A 72 6.56 -2.39 25.64
C TRP A 72 5.72 -2.25 26.93
N THR A 73 4.54 -2.89 27.00
CA THR A 73 3.66 -2.76 28.17
C THR A 73 3.73 -3.98 29.08
N ALA A 74 3.77 -3.72 30.39
CA ALA A 74 3.59 -4.75 31.40
C ALA A 74 2.13 -5.24 31.43
N PRO A 75 1.84 -6.37 32.10
CA PRO A 75 0.47 -6.85 32.33
C PRO A 75 -0.41 -5.78 32.97
N VAL A 76 -1.62 -5.59 32.43
CA VAL A 76 -2.60 -4.61 32.90
C VAL A 76 -3.94 -5.26 33.11
N GLN A 77 -4.55 -4.97 34.30
CA GLN A 77 -5.86 -5.49 34.68
C GLN A 77 -6.99 -4.60 34.22
N VAL A 78 -7.75 -5.07 33.22
CA VAL A 78 -8.93 -4.37 32.68
C VAL A 78 -10.03 -5.38 32.35
N SER A 79 -11.29 -4.95 32.38
CA SER A 79 -12.38 -5.80 31.92
C SER A 79 -12.50 -5.81 30.39
N PRO A 80 -13.01 -6.89 29.77
CA PRO A 80 -13.29 -6.92 28.33
C PRO A 80 -14.23 -5.80 27.90
N GLN A 81 -15.17 -5.42 28.75
CA GLN A 81 -16.10 -4.32 28.48
C GLN A 81 -15.39 -2.97 28.45
N ALA A 82 -14.52 -2.68 29.40
CA ALA A 82 -13.73 -1.44 29.42
C ALA A 82 -12.83 -1.34 28.20
N LEU A 83 -12.19 -2.44 27.79
CA LEU A 83 -11.39 -2.48 26.58
C LEU A 83 -12.23 -2.25 25.31
N SER A 84 -13.39 -2.91 25.21
CA SER A 84 -14.31 -2.72 24.07
C SER A 84 -14.79 -1.27 23.94
N GLN A 85 -15.20 -0.66 25.06
CA GLN A 85 -15.59 0.75 25.08
C GLN A 85 -14.43 1.66 24.70
N ARG A 86 -13.22 1.38 25.19
CA ARG A 86 -12.04 2.18 24.86
C ARG A 86 -11.69 2.12 23.38
N LEU A 87 -11.76 0.96 22.74
CA LEU A 87 -11.54 0.81 21.30
C LEU A 87 -12.53 1.63 20.43
N GLN A 88 -13.74 1.87 20.93
CA GLN A 88 -14.74 2.68 20.23
C GLN A 88 -14.44 4.19 20.28
N VAL A 89 -13.88 4.67 21.39
CA VAL A 89 -13.72 6.12 21.67
C VAL A 89 -12.26 6.57 21.65
N PHE A 90 -11.30 5.66 21.54
CA PHE A 90 -9.89 6.02 21.48
C PHE A 90 -9.60 6.77 20.18
N PRO A 91 -9.02 7.99 20.21
CA PRO A 91 -8.90 8.82 19.03
C PRO A 91 -8.03 8.15 17.94
N ALA A 92 -8.64 7.84 16.80
CA ALA A 92 -7.96 7.22 15.66
C ALA A 92 -6.88 8.12 15.07
N ILE A 93 -7.00 9.44 15.24
CA ILE A 93 -6.02 10.40 14.75
C ILE A 93 -4.62 10.13 15.29
N LEU A 94 -4.50 9.67 16.54
CA LEU A 94 -3.21 9.36 17.16
C LEU A 94 -2.47 8.24 16.43
N PHE A 95 -3.19 7.21 15.94
CA PHE A 95 -2.60 6.15 15.11
C PHE A 95 -2.18 6.67 13.73
N LYS A 96 -2.97 7.59 13.17
CA LYS A 96 -2.63 8.22 11.91
C LYS A 96 -1.36 9.06 12.01
N GLU A 97 -1.22 9.85 13.06
CA GLU A 97 -0.03 10.68 13.30
C GLU A 97 1.23 9.83 13.51
N VAL A 98 1.13 8.71 14.24
CA VAL A 98 2.23 7.74 14.36
C VAL A 98 2.60 7.17 12.99
N LEU A 99 1.61 6.81 12.16
CA LEU A 99 1.85 6.32 10.80
C LEU A 99 2.52 7.39 9.95
N ASP A 100 1.99 8.62 9.95
CA ASP A 100 2.52 9.72 9.15
C ASP A 100 3.96 10.09 9.56
N ALA A 101 4.30 9.98 10.84
CA ALA A 101 5.66 10.17 11.35
C ALA A 101 6.62 9.01 11.04
N LEU A 102 6.10 7.78 10.91
CA LEU A 102 6.89 6.60 10.57
C LEU A 102 7.26 6.55 9.08
N LEU A 103 6.35 6.94 8.20
CA LEU A 103 6.54 6.78 6.74
C LEU A 103 7.80 7.46 6.19
N PRO A 104 8.18 8.70 6.57
CA PRO A 104 9.43 9.31 6.13
C PRO A 104 10.66 8.49 6.56
N GLN A 105 10.70 7.99 7.80
CA GLN A 105 11.79 7.16 8.29
C GLN A 105 11.91 5.85 7.51
N MET A 106 10.78 5.22 7.17
CA MET A 106 10.79 4.01 6.33
C MET A 106 11.27 4.32 4.92
N GLN A 107 10.92 5.48 4.37
CA GLN A 107 11.38 5.92 3.05
C GLN A 107 12.90 6.19 3.03
N GLU A 108 13.45 6.80 4.08
CA GLU A 108 14.90 6.99 4.24
C GLU A 108 15.64 5.66 4.32
N ARG A 109 15.14 4.71 5.12
CA ARG A 109 15.69 3.36 5.21
C ARG A 109 15.66 2.65 3.87
N TRP A 110 14.54 2.77 3.14
CA TRP A 110 14.40 2.24 1.80
C TRP A 110 15.43 2.85 0.84
N ALA A 111 15.63 4.16 0.87
CA ALA A 111 16.55 4.88 -0.01
C ALA A 111 18.03 4.53 0.25
N ALA A 112 18.38 4.17 1.48
CA ALA A 112 19.73 3.77 1.87
C ALA A 112 20.15 2.37 1.37
N ARG A 113 19.19 1.50 1.02
CA ARG A 113 19.46 0.13 0.56
C ARG A 113 19.83 0.08 -0.92
N ARG A 114 20.62 -0.94 -1.30
CA ARG A 114 21.21 -1.07 -2.65
C ARG A 114 20.64 -2.22 -3.48
N ARG A 115 19.58 -2.90 -3.02
CA ARG A 115 18.96 -3.96 -3.81
C ARG A 115 18.56 -3.47 -5.21
N PRO A 116 18.61 -4.35 -6.24
CA PRO A 116 18.22 -3.99 -7.59
C PRO A 116 16.72 -3.66 -7.67
N LEU A 117 16.37 -2.70 -8.52
CA LEU A 117 14.98 -2.41 -8.91
C LEU A 117 14.67 -3.10 -10.24
N PRO A 118 13.39 -3.39 -10.53
CA PRO A 118 12.96 -3.73 -11.88
C PRO A 118 13.38 -2.66 -12.88
N PRO A 119 13.75 -3.02 -14.12
CA PRO A 119 14.33 -2.07 -15.08
C PRO A 119 13.49 -0.81 -15.31
N GLU A 120 12.17 -0.97 -15.44
CA GLU A 120 11.24 0.14 -15.62
C GLU A 120 11.17 1.06 -14.39
N MET A 121 11.30 0.51 -13.19
CA MET A 121 11.30 1.29 -11.96
C MET A 121 12.62 2.03 -11.74
N ALA A 122 13.74 1.38 -12.07
CA ALA A 122 15.07 2.02 -12.06
C ALA A 122 15.09 3.22 -13.02
N TRP A 123 14.62 2.99 -14.26
CA TRP A 123 14.51 4.03 -15.28
C TRP A 123 13.64 5.21 -14.83
N ALA A 124 12.47 4.94 -14.22
CA ALA A 124 11.55 5.98 -13.78
C ALA A 124 12.11 6.77 -12.60
N ARG A 125 12.80 6.11 -11.65
CA ARG A 125 13.39 6.76 -10.47
C ARG A 125 14.47 7.79 -10.84
N GLU A 126 15.17 7.59 -11.94
CA GLU A 126 16.17 8.57 -12.43
C GLU A 126 15.54 9.83 -13.03
N ARG A 127 14.26 9.79 -13.41
CA ARG A 127 13.59 10.84 -14.20
C ARG A 127 12.50 11.57 -13.45
N TYR A 128 11.87 10.91 -12.49
CA TYR A 128 10.76 11.44 -11.72
C TYR A 128 11.11 11.54 -10.24
N SER A 129 10.61 12.57 -9.58
CA SER A 129 10.80 12.78 -8.14
C SER A 129 10.16 11.66 -7.30
N ALA A 130 9.07 11.07 -7.81
CA ALA A 130 8.39 9.91 -7.25
C ALA A 130 7.61 9.15 -8.33
N VAL A 131 7.44 7.85 -8.18
CA VAL A 131 6.58 7.01 -9.02
C VAL A 131 5.41 6.54 -8.17
N LEU A 132 4.27 7.18 -8.35
CA LEU A 132 3.12 7.04 -7.48
C LEU A 132 1.98 6.29 -8.16
N GLY A 133 1.27 5.49 -7.39
CA GLY A 133 0.01 4.91 -7.81
C GLY A 133 -1.10 5.35 -6.86
N VAL A 134 -2.27 5.67 -7.40
CA VAL A 134 -3.48 5.97 -6.62
C VAL A 134 -4.59 5.01 -6.99
N ASP A 135 -5.28 4.50 -5.97
CA ASP A 135 -6.45 3.65 -6.12
C ASP A 135 -7.34 3.75 -4.88
N GLY A 136 -8.63 3.44 -5.06
CA GLY A 136 -9.60 3.34 -4.00
C GLY A 136 -9.96 1.88 -3.72
N SER A 137 -10.30 1.57 -2.47
CA SER A 137 -10.74 0.23 -2.09
C SER A 137 -11.85 0.28 -1.06
N THR A 138 -12.97 -0.41 -1.31
CA THR A 138 -14.04 -0.54 -0.34
C THR A 138 -13.62 -1.46 0.81
N LEU A 139 -13.98 -1.10 2.03
CA LEU A 139 -13.79 -1.93 3.21
C LEU A 139 -14.95 -2.91 3.41
N ASP A 140 -16.08 -2.67 2.78
CA ASP A 140 -17.32 -3.44 2.85
C ASP A 140 -17.31 -4.83 2.21
N ALA A 141 -16.56 -5.02 1.13
CA ALA A 141 -16.63 -6.25 0.33
C ALA A 141 -16.31 -7.52 1.14
N LEU A 142 -15.66 -7.37 2.28
CA LEU A 142 -15.25 -8.47 3.16
C LEU A 142 -16.25 -8.71 4.29
N VAL A 143 -16.93 -7.67 4.77
CA VAL A 143 -17.98 -7.75 5.80
C VAL A 143 -19.20 -8.51 5.27
N ARG A 144 -19.54 -8.36 3.99
CA ARG A 144 -20.65 -9.09 3.35
C ARG A 144 -20.48 -10.62 3.33
N LYS A 145 -19.27 -11.13 3.53
CA LYS A 145 -18.98 -12.57 3.55
C LYS A 145 -19.13 -13.21 4.93
N VAL A 146 -19.24 -12.42 5.99
CA VAL A 146 -19.43 -12.91 7.35
C VAL A 146 -20.94 -13.03 7.61
N GLY A 147 -21.46 -14.25 7.74
CA GLY A 147 -22.90 -14.57 7.74
C GLY A 147 -23.78 -13.82 8.74
N LEU A 148 -23.23 -13.28 9.82
CA LEU A 148 -23.93 -12.47 10.83
C LEU A 148 -24.32 -11.07 10.36
N LEU A 149 -23.77 -10.57 9.25
CA LEU A 149 -23.99 -9.21 8.74
C LEU A 149 -24.75 -9.20 7.40
N ARG A 150 -25.11 -10.38 6.89
CA ARG A 150 -25.92 -10.50 5.64
C ARG A 150 -27.26 -9.81 5.71
N ASP A 151 -27.84 -9.72 6.89
CA ASP A 151 -29.21 -9.24 7.09
C ASP A 151 -29.29 -7.73 7.47
N ARG A 152 -28.16 -7.04 7.55
CA ARG A 152 -28.12 -5.59 7.78
C ARG A 152 -27.80 -4.84 6.49
N ALA A 153 -28.79 -4.76 5.61
CA ALA A 153 -28.70 -4.09 4.31
C ALA A 153 -28.47 -2.56 4.42
N ASP A 154 -28.73 -1.95 5.56
CA ASP A 154 -28.89 -0.50 5.69
C ASP A 154 -27.78 0.23 6.45
N THR A 155 -26.73 -0.46 6.91
CA THR A 155 -25.60 0.20 7.56
C THR A 155 -24.30 -0.12 6.86
N PRO A 156 -23.69 0.84 6.11
CA PRO A 156 -22.33 0.72 5.59
C PRO A 156 -21.36 0.65 6.77
N LEU A 157 -20.81 -0.53 7.03
CA LEU A 157 -20.09 -0.78 8.28
C LEU A 157 -18.66 -0.25 8.27
N ALA A 158 -18.07 0.00 7.11
CA ALA A 158 -16.65 0.26 7.10
C ALA A 158 -16.16 1.35 6.13
N GLY A 159 -16.93 1.81 5.17
CA GLY A 159 -16.53 2.89 4.26
C GLY A 159 -15.52 2.47 3.18
N ARG A 160 -14.70 3.42 2.76
CA ARG A 160 -13.65 3.25 1.74
C ARG A 160 -12.32 3.79 2.24
N MET A 161 -11.25 3.27 1.69
CA MET A 161 -9.91 3.85 1.80
C MET A 161 -9.38 4.19 0.40
N THR A 162 -8.68 5.31 0.30
CA THR A 162 -7.89 5.67 -0.89
C THR A 162 -6.42 5.72 -0.47
N GLY A 163 -5.56 5.08 -1.24
CA GLY A 163 -4.12 5.06 -1.00
C GLY A 163 -3.36 5.71 -2.16
N LEU A 164 -2.42 6.57 -1.82
CA LEU A 164 -1.37 7.05 -2.69
C LEU A 164 -0.08 6.36 -2.26
N LEU A 165 0.39 5.39 -3.06
CA LEU A 165 1.57 4.59 -2.74
C LEU A 165 2.74 4.97 -3.63
N ASP A 166 3.95 5.03 -3.05
CA ASP A 166 5.18 5.00 -3.82
C ASP A 166 5.42 3.58 -4.33
N LEU A 167 5.43 3.42 -5.66
CA LEU A 167 5.51 2.11 -6.30
C LEU A 167 6.93 1.54 -6.32
N CYS A 168 7.95 2.37 -6.06
CA CYS A 168 9.32 1.90 -5.89
C CYS A 168 9.51 1.21 -4.54
N SER A 169 9.12 1.90 -3.47
CA SER A 169 9.25 1.40 -2.09
C SER A 169 8.08 0.51 -1.66
N ARG A 170 6.92 0.61 -2.31
CA ARG A 170 5.63 0.04 -1.91
C ARG A 170 5.07 0.61 -0.60
N LEU A 171 5.66 1.68 -0.09
CA LEU A 171 5.19 2.38 1.10
C LEU A 171 4.05 3.34 0.75
N PRO A 172 3.06 3.51 1.62
CA PRO A 172 2.09 4.60 1.48
C PRO A 172 2.82 5.95 1.54
N ARG A 173 2.43 6.87 0.66
CA ARG A 173 2.75 8.28 0.77
C ARG A 173 1.66 9.04 1.51
N ALA A 174 0.41 8.69 1.21
CA ALA A 174 -0.76 9.21 1.91
C ALA A 174 -1.89 8.19 1.86
N LEU A 175 -2.74 8.24 2.87
CA LEU A 175 -3.89 7.37 3.01
C LEU A 175 -5.08 8.19 3.51
N TRP A 176 -6.24 7.96 2.94
CA TRP A 176 -7.48 8.64 3.31
C TRP A 176 -8.59 7.64 3.55
N TYR A 177 -9.41 7.96 4.53
CA TYR A 177 -10.64 7.24 4.83
C TYR A 177 -11.86 8.07 4.41
N GLU A 178 -12.85 7.40 3.87
CA GLU A 178 -14.16 7.93 3.50
C GLU A 178 -15.23 7.02 4.10
N PRO A 179 -16.08 7.54 5.01
CA PRO A 179 -17.11 6.73 5.67
C PRO A 179 -18.19 6.21 4.71
N ASP A 180 -18.44 6.91 3.62
CA ASP A 180 -19.41 6.49 2.61
C ASP A 180 -18.81 5.41 1.69
N PRO A 181 -19.25 4.13 1.78
CA PRO A 181 -18.71 3.04 0.99
C PRO A 181 -19.07 3.13 -0.50
N GLN A 182 -20.08 3.95 -0.85
CA GLN A 182 -20.52 4.18 -2.22
C GLN A 182 -19.88 5.44 -2.83
N ALA A 183 -19.10 6.18 -2.06
CA ALA A 183 -18.42 7.36 -2.55
C ALA A 183 -17.58 7.03 -3.80
N HIS A 184 -17.69 7.87 -4.81
CA HIS A 184 -16.90 7.72 -6.03
C HIS A 184 -15.43 8.01 -5.75
N ASP A 185 -14.51 7.29 -6.39
CA ASP A 185 -13.06 7.44 -6.19
C ASP A 185 -12.57 8.89 -6.40
N GLN A 186 -13.22 9.63 -7.28
CA GLN A 186 -12.90 11.04 -7.57
C GLN A 186 -13.16 11.99 -6.39
N ARG A 187 -13.92 11.57 -5.36
CA ARG A 187 -14.17 12.42 -4.17
C ARG A 187 -12.90 12.73 -3.40
N CYS A 188 -11.93 11.81 -3.41
CA CYS A 188 -10.64 12.00 -2.76
C CYS A 188 -9.64 12.81 -3.59
N TRP A 189 -9.98 13.14 -4.84
CA TRP A 189 -9.06 13.75 -5.79
C TRP A 189 -8.38 15.05 -5.32
N PRO A 190 -9.06 16.03 -4.72
CA PRO A 190 -8.40 17.25 -4.24
C PRO A 190 -7.25 16.92 -3.26
N ARG A 191 -7.49 15.98 -2.33
CA ARG A 191 -6.47 15.55 -1.36
C ARG A 191 -5.30 14.81 -2.05
N VAL A 192 -5.61 14.03 -3.09
CA VAL A 192 -4.58 13.36 -3.90
C VAL A 192 -3.70 14.40 -4.57
N LEU A 193 -4.32 15.40 -5.23
CA LEU A 193 -3.61 16.46 -5.94
C LEU A 193 -2.67 17.25 -5.01
N ASP A 194 -3.14 17.59 -3.80
CA ASP A 194 -2.35 18.30 -2.78
C ASP A 194 -1.14 17.48 -2.29
N ALA A 195 -1.22 16.14 -2.35
CA ALA A 195 -0.15 15.25 -1.91
C ALA A 195 0.89 14.92 -3.00
N LEU A 196 0.66 15.35 -4.25
CA LEU A 196 1.56 15.05 -5.37
C LEU A 196 2.76 16.01 -5.37
N PRO A 197 3.99 15.49 -5.35
CA PRO A 197 5.17 16.34 -5.57
C PRO A 197 5.30 16.71 -7.05
N ALA A 198 5.85 17.89 -7.32
CA ALA A 198 6.19 18.28 -8.68
C ALA A 198 7.16 17.28 -9.32
N ASN A 199 7.07 17.11 -10.63
CA ASN A 199 7.85 16.15 -11.43
C ASN A 199 7.65 14.69 -11.01
N ALA A 200 6.51 14.33 -10.39
CA ALA A 200 6.15 12.94 -10.15
C ALA A 200 5.55 12.28 -11.39
N LEU A 201 5.59 10.94 -11.43
CA LEU A 201 4.80 10.10 -12.31
C LEU A 201 3.64 9.50 -11.51
N LEU A 202 2.41 9.75 -11.95
CA LEU A 202 1.19 9.24 -11.32
C LEU A 202 0.52 8.17 -12.20
N LEU A 203 0.28 6.99 -11.64
CA LEU A 203 -0.43 5.89 -12.28
C LEU A 203 -1.79 5.70 -11.60
N PHE A 204 -2.86 5.68 -12.40
CA PHE A 204 -4.23 5.49 -11.88
C PHE A 204 -5.12 4.73 -12.85
N ASP A 205 -6.22 4.20 -12.34
CA ASP A 205 -7.15 3.40 -13.11
C ASP A 205 -8.24 4.25 -13.81
N LEU A 206 -9.03 3.61 -14.63
CA LEU A 206 -10.16 4.17 -15.38
C LEU A 206 -11.19 4.87 -14.49
N GLY A 207 -11.32 4.49 -13.23
CA GLY A 207 -12.20 5.12 -12.24
C GLY A 207 -11.90 6.61 -12.03
N TYR A 208 -10.64 7.00 -12.23
CA TYR A 208 -10.19 8.40 -12.14
C TYR A 208 -10.21 9.15 -13.48
N THR A 209 -10.79 8.58 -14.55
CA THR A 209 -10.82 9.24 -15.86
C THR A 209 -11.78 10.42 -15.85
N ASN A 210 -11.20 11.63 -15.77
CA ASN A 210 -11.90 12.91 -15.80
C ASN A 210 -10.98 13.96 -16.45
N PHE A 211 -11.49 14.70 -17.44
CA PHE A 211 -10.67 15.64 -18.20
C PHE A 211 -10.20 16.83 -17.37
N THR A 212 -11.01 17.31 -16.44
CA THR A 212 -10.63 18.35 -15.48
C THR A 212 -9.47 17.88 -14.61
N MET A 213 -9.50 16.61 -14.13
CA MET A 213 -8.42 16.03 -13.35
C MET A 213 -7.11 15.96 -14.16
N PHE A 214 -7.18 15.58 -15.44
CA PHE A 214 -5.99 15.55 -16.31
C PHE A 214 -5.36 16.94 -16.46
N ALA A 215 -6.17 17.97 -16.63
CA ALA A 215 -5.68 19.35 -16.67
C ALA A 215 -5.03 19.78 -15.36
N GLN A 216 -5.63 19.45 -14.22
CA GLN A 216 -5.08 19.74 -12.89
C GLN A 216 -3.72 19.07 -12.63
N VAL A 217 -3.59 17.78 -12.96
CA VAL A 217 -2.32 17.04 -12.84
C VAL A 217 -1.26 17.67 -13.72
N THR A 218 -1.62 18.05 -14.93
CA THR A 218 -0.70 18.71 -15.87
C THR A 218 -0.26 20.08 -15.34
N ALA A 219 -1.19 20.87 -14.80
CA ALA A 219 -0.88 22.16 -14.17
C ALA A 219 0.03 22.02 -12.93
N ALA A 220 -0.10 20.92 -12.18
CA ALA A 220 0.75 20.57 -11.05
C ALA A 220 2.14 20.04 -11.49
N GLN A 221 2.46 20.05 -12.76
CA GLN A 221 3.73 19.53 -13.32
C GLN A 221 3.96 18.04 -12.99
N VAL A 222 2.90 17.26 -12.96
CA VAL A 222 2.94 15.81 -12.74
C VAL A 222 2.65 15.10 -14.05
N THR A 223 3.48 14.14 -14.42
CA THR A 223 3.22 13.24 -15.53
C THR A 223 2.25 12.15 -15.09
N PHE A 224 1.26 11.83 -15.91
CA PHE A 224 0.40 10.69 -15.61
C PHE A 224 0.44 9.61 -16.69
N VAL A 225 0.13 8.37 -16.32
CA VAL A 225 -0.25 7.30 -17.23
C VAL A 225 -1.49 6.59 -16.69
N THR A 226 -2.50 6.47 -17.53
CA THR A 226 -3.75 5.75 -17.22
C THR A 226 -4.23 4.92 -18.39
N ARG A 227 -5.20 4.03 -18.17
CA ARG A 227 -5.91 3.33 -19.24
C ARG A 227 -6.88 4.28 -19.92
N ALA A 228 -7.04 4.14 -21.24
CA ALA A 228 -8.10 4.80 -21.97
C ALA A 228 -9.35 3.91 -22.06
N LYS A 229 -10.53 4.49 -21.90
CA LYS A 229 -11.80 3.79 -22.17
C LYS A 229 -11.89 3.40 -23.65
N SER A 230 -12.49 2.24 -23.93
CA SER A 230 -12.67 1.75 -25.31
C SER A 230 -13.48 2.72 -26.17
N ASN A 231 -14.42 3.43 -25.57
CA ASN A 231 -15.29 4.42 -26.22
C ASN A 231 -14.76 5.86 -26.12
N LEU A 232 -13.50 6.06 -25.74
CA LEU A 232 -12.91 7.40 -25.71
C LEU A 232 -12.91 8.02 -27.11
N SER A 233 -13.65 9.13 -27.27
CA SER A 233 -13.60 9.95 -28.47
C SER A 233 -12.30 10.77 -28.50
N SER A 234 -11.52 10.62 -29.55
CA SER A 234 -10.28 11.36 -29.74
C SER A 234 -10.09 11.71 -31.21
N THR A 235 -9.41 12.81 -31.46
CA THR A 235 -9.03 13.26 -32.84
C THR A 235 -7.52 13.27 -32.91
N VAL A 236 -6.95 12.51 -33.85
CA VAL A 236 -5.51 12.46 -34.08
C VAL A 236 -5.01 13.80 -34.57
N ILE A 237 -3.98 14.34 -33.94
CA ILE A 237 -3.24 15.53 -34.33
C ILE A 237 -2.04 15.10 -35.19
N ARG A 238 -1.26 14.14 -34.66
CA ARG A 238 -0.05 13.65 -35.32
C ARG A 238 0.28 12.26 -34.85
N TRP A 239 0.63 11.38 -35.77
CA TRP A 239 1.23 10.08 -35.41
C TRP A 239 2.69 10.28 -35.03
N LEU A 240 3.10 9.68 -33.92
CA LEU A 240 4.49 9.60 -33.45
C LEU A 240 5.10 8.27 -33.88
N GLN A 241 4.30 7.18 -33.82
CA GLN A 241 4.63 5.85 -34.30
C GLN A 241 3.37 5.16 -34.79
N HIS A 242 3.45 4.42 -35.89
CA HIS A 242 2.34 3.63 -36.38
C HIS A 242 2.85 2.33 -37.01
N SER A 243 2.59 1.22 -36.34
CA SER A 243 2.96 -0.13 -36.77
C SER A 243 1.84 -1.13 -36.47
N PRO A 244 1.93 -2.38 -36.95
CA PRO A 244 0.93 -3.41 -36.64
C PRO A 244 0.76 -3.71 -35.15
N GLN A 245 1.78 -3.47 -34.32
CA GLN A 245 1.78 -3.80 -32.89
C GLN A 245 1.70 -2.57 -31.98
N VAL A 246 2.11 -1.38 -32.46
CA VAL A 246 2.17 -0.16 -31.68
C VAL A 246 1.61 1.00 -32.48
N ARG A 247 0.68 1.73 -31.88
CA ARG A 247 0.18 3.02 -32.35
C ARG A 247 0.42 4.04 -31.26
N ASP A 248 1.06 5.13 -31.62
CA ASP A 248 1.40 6.20 -30.71
C ASP A 248 1.10 7.53 -31.38
N ALA A 249 0.22 8.34 -30.82
CA ALA A 249 -0.27 9.55 -31.45
C ALA A 249 -0.52 10.65 -30.42
N LEU A 250 -0.28 11.89 -30.82
CA LEU A 250 -0.85 13.05 -30.17
C LEU A 250 -2.30 13.18 -30.61
N VAL A 251 -3.18 13.33 -29.63
CA VAL A 251 -4.63 13.41 -29.87
C VAL A 251 -5.26 14.54 -29.08
N TRP A 252 -6.33 15.09 -29.62
CA TRP A 252 -7.28 15.88 -28.84
C TRP A 252 -8.29 14.98 -28.16
N ILE A 253 -8.54 15.21 -26.87
CA ILE A 253 -9.65 14.63 -26.11
C ILE A 253 -10.48 15.75 -25.50
N GLY A 254 -11.71 15.43 -25.08
CA GLY A 254 -12.64 16.42 -24.54
C GLY A 254 -13.29 17.32 -25.59
N ARG A 255 -14.18 18.19 -25.16
CA ARG A 255 -14.89 19.16 -25.98
C ARG A 255 -14.94 20.53 -25.32
N GLY A 256 -15.06 21.60 -26.11
CA GLY A 256 -15.14 22.96 -25.59
C GLY A 256 -13.99 23.31 -24.64
N PRO A 257 -14.26 23.82 -23.45
CA PRO A 257 -13.23 24.24 -22.49
C PRO A 257 -12.43 23.06 -21.89
N GLU A 258 -12.97 21.84 -21.95
CA GLU A 258 -12.25 20.64 -21.47
C GLU A 258 -11.36 19.99 -22.53
N ARG A 259 -11.31 20.60 -23.74
CA ARG A 259 -10.47 20.08 -24.83
C ARG A 259 -9.00 20.24 -24.48
N GLN A 260 -8.28 19.11 -24.49
CA GLN A 260 -6.86 19.08 -24.17
C GLN A 260 -6.09 18.11 -25.06
N GLN A 261 -4.83 18.41 -25.26
CA GLN A 261 -3.90 17.55 -25.99
C GLN A 261 -3.31 16.52 -25.01
N VAL A 262 -3.36 15.26 -25.41
CA VAL A 262 -2.71 14.16 -24.71
C VAL A 262 -2.07 13.22 -25.72
N ARG A 263 -1.26 12.31 -25.24
CA ARG A 263 -0.69 11.24 -26.04
C ARG A 263 -1.47 9.96 -25.80
N LEU A 264 -1.93 9.32 -26.86
CA LEU A 264 -2.62 8.04 -26.88
C LEU A 264 -1.65 6.97 -27.39
N ILE A 265 -1.35 6.01 -26.51
CA ILE A 265 -0.49 4.86 -26.81
C ILE A 265 -1.37 3.62 -26.88
N GLU A 266 -1.31 2.88 -27.97
CA GLU A 266 -2.03 1.63 -28.15
C GLU A 266 -1.02 0.51 -28.45
N VAL A 267 -1.12 -0.59 -27.73
CA VAL A 267 -0.25 -1.76 -27.90
C VAL A 267 -1.11 -3.00 -28.15
N PHE A 268 -0.82 -3.70 -29.24
CA PHE A 268 -1.48 -4.95 -29.59
C PHE A 268 -0.76 -6.13 -28.93
N SER A 269 -1.45 -6.82 -28.06
CA SER A 269 -0.93 -8.01 -27.39
C SER A 269 -2.09 -8.97 -27.07
N HIS A 270 -1.83 -10.28 -27.08
CA HIS A 270 -2.84 -11.31 -26.80
C HIS A 270 -4.14 -11.09 -27.60
N ASN A 271 -4.01 -10.76 -28.86
CA ASN A 271 -5.11 -10.52 -29.80
C ASN A 271 -6.03 -9.35 -29.42
N THR A 272 -5.53 -8.38 -28.66
CA THR A 272 -6.31 -7.24 -28.19
C THR A 272 -5.45 -5.96 -28.18
N TRP A 273 -6.09 -4.83 -28.52
CA TRP A 273 -5.49 -3.50 -28.38
C TRP A 273 -5.71 -2.98 -26.97
N THR A 274 -4.61 -2.70 -26.27
CA THR A 274 -4.63 -2.03 -24.99
C THR A 274 -4.26 -0.57 -25.16
N ARG A 275 -5.07 0.34 -24.62
CA ARG A 275 -4.97 1.79 -24.82
C ARG A 275 -4.57 2.49 -23.53
N TYR A 276 -3.60 3.41 -23.64
CA TYR A 276 -3.10 4.21 -22.53
C TYR A 276 -3.12 5.70 -22.90
N LEU A 277 -3.31 6.56 -21.91
CA LEU A 277 -3.22 8.01 -22.02
C LEU A 277 -2.12 8.55 -21.12
N THR A 278 -1.42 9.57 -21.61
CA THR A 278 -0.47 10.35 -20.83
C THR A 278 -0.44 11.81 -21.29
N ASN A 279 -0.15 12.73 -20.38
CA ASN A 279 0.11 14.13 -20.70
C ASN A 279 1.56 14.37 -21.16
N GLU A 280 2.45 13.37 -21.04
CA GLU A 280 3.79 13.49 -21.61
C GLU A 280 3.73 13.26 -23.12
N THR A 281 3.90 14.34 -23.86
CA THR A 281 3.75 14.36 -25.32
C THR A 281 5.05 14.03 -26.09
N ASP A 282 6.19 14.06 -25.40
CA ASP A 282 7.49 13.71 -25.97
C ASP A 282 7.81 12.22 -25.77
N PRO A 283 7.87 11.41 -26.86
CA PRO A 283 8.21 10.00 -26.77
C PRO A 283 9.65 9.73 -26.29
N ALA A 284 10.55 10.71 -26.39
CA ALA A 284 11.91 10.57 -25.87
C ALA A 284 11.93 10.69 -24.34
N ARG A 285 11.05 11.50 -23.75
CA ARG A 285 10.91 11.65 -22.30
C ARG A 285 10.18 10.49 -21.67
N LEU A 286 9.14 9.96 -22.33
CA LEU A 286 8.41 8.77 -21.88
C LEU A 286 8.21 7.79 -23.06
N PRO A 287 9.19 6.91 -23.37
CA PRO A 287 9.04 5.92 -24.41
C PRO A 287 7.86 4.96 -24.16
N VAL A 288 7.23 4.47 -25.25
CA VAL A 288 6.09 3.53 -25.21
C VAL A 288 6.35 2.35 -24.27
N LEU A 289 7.54 1.74 -24.38
CA LEU A 289 7.96 0.63 -23.54
C LEU A 289 7.79 0.95 -22.05
N TYR A 290 8.29 2.10 -21.60
CA TYR A 290 8.26 2.47 -20.19
C TYR A 290 6.87 2.94 -19.74
N ALA A 291 6.13 3.66 -20.58
CA ALA A 291 4.75 4.05 -20.29
C ALA A 291 3.88 2.83 -19.94
N VAL A 292 3.95 1.79 -20.78
CA VAL A 292 3.16 0.57 -20.61
C VAL A 292 3.69 -0.28 -19.44
N ALA A 293 5.01 -0.48 -19.35
CA ALA A 293 5.61 -1.28 -18.30
C ALA A 293 5.37 -0.67 -16.90
N LEU A 294 5.47 0.66 -16.78
CA LEU A 294 5.18 1.38 -15.54
C LEU A 294 3.70 1.28 -15.17
N TYR A 295 2.79 1.41 -16.14
CA TYR A 295 1.38 1.25 -15.83
C TYR A 295 1.06 -0.14 -15.22
N TRP A 296 1.73 -1.20 -15.65
CA TRP A 296 1.56 -2.52 -15.05
C TRP A 296 1.98 -2.58 -13.57
N GLN A 297 2.86 -1.68 -13.13
CA GLN A 297 3.26 -1.60 -11.72
C GLN A 297 2.12 -1.08 -10.82
N ARG A 298 1.06 -0.52 -11.38
CA ARG A 298 -0.14 -0.13 -10.63
C ARG A 298 -0.74 -1.29 -9.81
N TRP A 299 -0.62 -2.54 -10.30
CA TRP A 299 -1.08 -3.73 -9.58
C TRP A 299 -0.46 -3.91 -8.18
N ARG A 300 0.63 -3.23 -7.89
CA ARG A 300 1.23 -3.20 -6.54
C ARG A 300 0.30 -2.57 -5.50
N LEU A 301 -0.61 -1.68 -5.90
CA LEU A 301 -1.66 -1.18 -5.00
C LEU A 301 -2.63 -2.29 -4.61
N GLU A 302 -3.05 -3.11 -5.58
CA GLU A 302 -3.93 -4.23 -5.32
C GLU A 302 -3.26 -5.27 -4.41
N ASP A 303 -1.95 -5.53 -4.60
CA ASP A 303 -1.15 -6.37 -3.71
C ASP A 303 -1.10 -5.80 -2.29
N ALA A 304 -0.90 -4.49 -2.14
CA ALA A 304 -0.90 -3.80 -0.85
C ALA A 304 -2.27 -3.93 -0.16
N TYR A 305 -3.35 -3.66 -0.89
CA TYR A 305 -4.71 -3.81 -0.36
C TYR A 305 -5.04 -5.25 0.03
N ASN A 306 -4.63 -6.22 -0.78
CA ASN A 306 -4.80 -7.64 -0.44
C ASN A 306 -4.02 -8.02 0.82
N THR A 307 -2.80 -7.50 0.99
CA THR A 307 -2.01 -7.70 2.20
C THR A 307 -2.72 -7.12 3.43
N VAL A 308 -3.11 -5.87 3.37
CA VAL A 308 -3.78 -5.17 4.48
C VAL A 308 -5.10 -5.85 4.83
N LYS A 309 -5.93 -6.16 3.83
CA LYS A 309 -7.26 -6.74 4.05
C LYS A 309 -7.23 -8.19 4.48
N ARG A 310 -6.44 -9.02 3.82
CA ARG A 310 -6.48 -10.48 3.99
C ARG A 310 -5.42 -10.98 4.95
N LEU A 311 -4.17 -10.53 4.78
CA LEU A 311 -3.07 -11.04 5.59
C LEU A 311 -3.07 -10.40 6.98
N LEU A 312 -3.29 -9.08 7.05
CA LEU A 312 -3.27 -8.33 8.31
C LEU A 312 -4.65 -8.19 8.98
N GLY A 313 -5.69 -8.77 8.35
CA GLY A 313 -6.98 -8.94 9.00
C GLY A 313 -7.89 -7.72 9.03
N LEU A 314 -7.66 -6.70 8.22
CA LEU A 314 -8.57 -5.54 8.09
C LEU A 314 -9.96 -5.94 7.51
N ALA A 315 -10.12 -7.20 7.16
CA ALA A 315 -11.39 -7.80 6.79
C ALA A 315 -12.38 -7.97 7.96
N TYR A 316 -11.88 -7.96 9.19
CA TYR A 316 -12.66 -8.21 10.41
C TYR A 316 -12.52 -7.03 11.36
N PHE A 317 -13.58 -6.23 11.48
CA PHE A 317 -13.60 -5.10 12.38
C PHE A 317 -14.00 -5.52 13.80
N TRP A 318 -13.25 -5.03 14.78
CA TRP A 318 -13.48 -5.33 16.21
C TRP A 318 -14.63 -4.51 16.78
N THR A 319 -14.99 -3.42 16.13
CA THR A 319 -16.05 -2.50 16.53
C THR A 319 -16.77 -1.96 15.28
N GLY A 320 -18.05 -1.60 15.46
CA GLY A 320 -18.87 -1.01 14.39
C GLY A 320 -18.87 0.54 14.39
N SER A 321 -18.06 1.20 15.23
CA SER A 321 -17.94 2.65 15.22
C SER A 321 -16.96 3.11 14.15
N GLU A 322 -17.24 4.25 13.51
CA GLU A 322 -16.34 4.86 12.51
C GLU A 322 -14.94 5.07 13.08
N ASN A 323 -14.85 5.62 14.29
CA ASN A 323 -13.57 5.83 14.95
C ASN A 323 -12.79 4.52 15.17
N GLY A 324 -13.47 3.44 15.58
CA GLY A 324 -12.83 2.13 15.78
C GLY A 324 -12.39 1.49 14.47
N VAL A 325 -13.12 1.70 13.38
CA VAL A 325 -12.70 1.32 12.02
C VAL A 325 -11.42 2.05 11.64
N CYS A 326 -11.34 3.35 11.89
CA CYS A 326 -10.16 4.15 11.62
C CYS A 326 -8.95 3.74 12.49
N VAL A 327 -9.14 3.43 13.78
CA VAL A 327 -8.07 2.90 14.65
C VAL A 327 -7.46 1.64 14.03
N GLN A 328 -8.31 0.69 13.64
CA GLN A 328 -7.84 -0.55 13.03
C GLN A 328 -7.20 -0.31 11.66
N LEU A 329 -7.76 0.58 10.85
CA LEU A 329 -7.24 0.95 9.54
C LEU A 329 -5.80 1.49 9.64
N TRP A 330 -5.59 2.52 10.45
CA TRP A 330 -4.27 3.15 10.57
C TRP A 330 -3.23 2.23 11.19
N ALA A 331 -3.60 1.47 12.22
CA ALA A 331 -2.72 0.48 12.85
C ALA A 331 -2.34 -0.65 11.87
N THR A 332 -3.26 -1.08 11.00
CA THR A 332 -2.97 -2.12 10.00
C THR A 332 -2.00 -1.61 8.93
N TRP A 333 -2.17 -0.38 8.47
CA TRP A 333 -1.23 0.23 7.52
C TRP A 333 0.14 0.51 8.14
N LEU A 334 0.18 0.85 9.43
CA LEU A 334 1.43 0.99 10.18
C LEU A 334 2.20 -0.34 10.20
N LEU A 335 1.53 -1.45 10.52
CA LEU A 335 2.14 -2.77 10.48
C LEU A 335 2.53 -3.18 9.04
N TYR A 336 1.73 -2.84 8.04
CA TYR A 336 2.09 -3.04 6.63
C TYR A 336 3.41 -2.35 6.27
N ALA A 337 3.59 -1.09 6.66
CA ALA A 337 4.82 -0.34 6.37
C ALA A 337 6.05 -1.02 6.99
N ILE A 338 5.93 -1.55 8.22
CA ILE A 338 7.00 -2.29 8.88
C ILE A 338 7.31 -3.61 8.16
N LEU A 339 6.30 -4.34 7.71
CA LEU A 339 6.50 -5.57 6.95
C LEU A 339 7.14 -5.31 5.57
N VAL A 340 6.79 -4.21 4.93
CA VAL A 340 7.44 -3.75 3.70
C VAL A 340 8.91 -3.44 3.96
N ASP A 341 9.24 -2.70 5.02
CA ASP A 341 10.63 -2.40 5.40
C ASP A 341 11.42 -3.67 5.70
N LEU A 342 10.84 -4.62 6.42
CA LEU A 342 11.50 -5.91 6.69
C LEU A 342 11.70 -6.73 5.42
N THR A 343 10.69 -6.78 4.54
CA THR A 343 10.80 -7.49 3.26
C THR A 343 11.89 -6.87 2.38
N ASP A 344 11.98 -5.55 2.39
CA ASP A 344 12.99 -4.81 1.64
C ASP A 344 14.40 -5.01 2.22
N ALA A 345 14.55 -5.13 3.55
CA ALA A 345 15.81 -5.46 4.19
C ALA A 345 16.30 -6.88 3.80
N VAL A 346 15.39 -7.85 3.77
CA VAL A 346 15.71 -9.22 3.30
C VAL A 346 16.06 -9.22 1.81
N ALA A 347 15.37 -8.41 0.99
CA ALA A 347 15.68 -8.25 -0.42
C ALA A 347 17.08 -7.67 -0.66
N ASP A 348 17.47 -6.67 0.16
CA ASP A 348 18.80 -6.06 0.14
C ASP A 348 19.89 -7.07 0.51
N CYS A 349 19.71 -7.80 1.63
CA CYS A 349 20.61 -8.87 2.07
C CYS A 349 20.81 -9.94 0.99
N LEU A 350 19.75 -10.30 0.26
CA LEU A 350 19.80 -11.27 -0.84
C LEU A 350 20.31 -10.68 -2.16
N ASN A 351 20.53 -9.39 -2.25
CA ASN A 351 20.78 -8.64 -3.49
C ASN A 351 19.75 -9.01 -4.59
N ARG A 352 18.47 -9.00 -4.25
CA ARG A 352 17.35 -9.31 -5.14
C ARG A 352 16.35 -8.18 -5.15
N PRO A 353 15.65 -7.97 -6.27
CA PRO A 353 14.53 -7.01 -6.25
C PRO A 353 13.44 -7.48 -5.28
N MET A 354 12.87 -6.58 -4.52
CA MET A 354 11.76 -6.88 -3.60
C MET A 354 10.59 -7.61 -4.30
N ALA A 355 10.42 -7.38 -5.62
CA ALA A 355 9.42 -8.07 -6.44
C ALA A 355 9.66 -9.59 -6.59
N ALA A 356 10.83 -10.08 -6.23
CA ALA A 356 11.13 -11.51 -6.21
C ALA A 356 10.76 -12.20 -4.88
N LEU A 357 10.33 -11.43 -3.88
CA LEU A 357 9.98 -11.93 -2.55
C LEU A 357 8.46 -11.89 -2.33
N SER A 358 7.96 -12.89 -1.62
CA SER A 358 6.57 -12.94 -1.13
C SER A 358 6.49 -12.34 0.26
N LEU A 359 5.84 -11.21 0.41
CA LEU A 359 5.59 -10.57 1.71
C LEU A 359 4.74 -11.48 2.61
N GLU A 360 3.76 -12.20 2.05
CA GLU A 360 2.96 -13.16 2.81
C GLU A 360 3.81 -14.30 3.38
N MET A 361 4.69 -14.90 2.56
CA MET A 361 5.54 -15.99 3.04
C MET A 361 6.57 -15.48 4.04
N LEU A 362 7.07 -14.26 3.87
CA LEU A 362 7.95 -13.63 4.85
C LEU A 362 7.21 -13.45 6.20
N TYR A 363 6.01 -12.87 6.19
CA TYR A 363 5.19 -12.72 7.41
C TYR A 363 4.94 -14.07 8.10
N ARG A 364 4.52 -15.08 7.35
CA ARG A 364 4.32 -16.45 7.89
C ARG A 364 5.61 -17.08 8.42
N SER A 365 6.75 -16.72 7.84
CA SER A 365 8.06 -17.26 8.23
C SER A 365 8.61 -16.69 9.52
N LEU A 366 8.06 -15.58 10.01
CA LEU A 366 8.40 -15.04 11.32
C LEU A 366 8.12 -16.03 12.46
N TYR A 367 7.15 -16.91 12.29
CA TYR A 367 6.90 -18.02 13.23
C TYR A 367 8.13 -18.94 13.38
N TYR A 368 8.75 -19.30 12.27
CA TYR A 368 9.95 -20.18 12.28
C TYR A 368 11.16 -19.47 12.85
N PHE A 369 11.31 -18.18 12.55
CA PHE A 369 12.33 -17.34 13.15
C PHE A 369 12.17 -17.30 14.68
N THR A 370 10.96 -17.04 15.19
CA THR A 370 10.69 -17.02 16.64
C THR A 370 11.11 -18.31 17.31
N SER A 371 10.76 -19.46 16.72
CA SER A 371 11.16 -20.77 17.25
C SER A 371 12.67 -20.99 17.24
N ALA A 372 13.37 -20.58 16.18
CA ALA A 372 14.82 -20.70 16.09
C ALA A 372 15.53 -19.76 17.09
N PHE A 373 15.01 -18.53 17.25
CA PHE A 373 15.54 -17.57 18.22
C PHE A 373 15.41 -18.06 19.66
N GLN A 374 14.27 -18.65 20.01
CA GLN A 374 14.06 -19.24 21.35
C GLN A 374 15.00 -20.42 21.67
N ARG A 375 15.45 -21.14 20.64
CA ARG A 375 16.45 -22.23 20.78
C ARG A 375 17.91 -21.73 20.69
N GLY A 376 18.13 -20.42 20.51
CA GLY A 376 19.46 -19.85 20.33
C GLY A 376 20.08 -20.15 18.95
N GLU A 377 19.31 -20.62 17.97
CA GLU A 377 19.76 -20.97 16.62
C GLU A 377 19.75 -19.77 15.67
N ALA A 378 19.13 -18.67 16.04
CA ALA A 378 19.05 -17.43 15.28
C ALA A 378 19.21 -16.22 16.19
N THR A 379 19.86 -15.15 15.68
CA THR A 379 20.11 -13.91 16.42
C THR A 379 19.50 -12.68 15.74
N ASP A 380 19.42 -12.68 14.41
CA ASP A 380 18.85 -11.59 13.61
C ASP A 380 17.77 -12.11 12.65
N VAL A 381 16.68 -11.36 12.57
CA VAL A 381 15.51 -11.74 11.77
C VAL A 381 15.77 -11.64 10.27
N VAL A 382 16.54 -10.63 9.83
CA VAL A 382 16.82 -10.41 8.41
C VAL A 382 17.76 -11.51 7.91
N ASP A 383 18.84 -11.78 8.67
CA ASP A 383 19.81 -12.81 8.34
C ASP A 383 19.18 -14.21 8.29
N TYR A 384 18.33 -14.54 9.27
CA TYR A 384 17.62 -15.82 9.30
C TYR A 384 16.67 -15.99 8.10
N LEU A 385 15.84 -14.98 7.84
CA LEU A 385 14.88 -15.05 6.74
C LEU A 385 15.59 -15.09 5.37
N ALA A 386 16.70 -14.36 5.21
CA ALA A 386 17.51 -14.38 4.01
C ALA A 386 18.17 -15.75 3.81
N ALA A 387 18.83 -16.31 4.84
CA ALA A 387 19.48 -17.61 4.77
C ALA A 387 18.51 -18.75 4.41
N HIS A 388 17.26 -18.64 4.85
CA HIS A 388 16.23 -19.66 4.63
C HIS A 388 15.18 -19.29 3.57
N ALA A 389 15.37 -18.20 2.81
CA ALA A 389 14.37 -17.63 1.91
C ALA A 389 13.81 -18.62 0.88
N THR A 390 14.62 -19.51 0.35
CA THR A 390 14.19 -20.56 -0.60
C THR A 390 13.37 -21.64 0.10
N ARG A 391 13.83 -22.14 1.24
CA ARG A 391 13.16 -23.20 2.01
C ARG A 391 11.82 -22.74 2.55
N LEU A 392 11.74 -21.50 3.01
CA LEU A 392 10.54 -20.91 3.57
C LEU A 392 9.57 -20.38 2.49
N GLY A 393 9.92 -20.47 1.21
CA GLY A 393 9.10 -20.00 0.09
C GLY A 393 9.00 -18.46 0.01
N ILE A 394 9.89 -17.73 0.71
CA ILE A 394 9.98 -16.27 0.64
C ILE A 394 10.42 -15.86 -0.76
N LEU A 395 11.41 -16.54 -1.34
CA LEU A 395 11.77 -16.36 -2.75
C LEU A 395 10.72 -17.00 -3.63
N MET A 396 10.07 -16.18 -4.45
CA MET A 396 9.08 -16.66 -5.42
C MET A 396 9.77 -17.45 -6.53
N ARG A 397 9.33 -18.69 -6.73
CA ARG A 397 9.83 -19.53 -7.83
C ARG A 397 9.36 -18.92 -9.16
N LYS A 398 10.27 -18.72 -10.10
CA LYS A 398 9.89 -18.43 -11.48
C LYS A 398 9.15 -19.65 -12.03
N ARG A 399 7.86 -19.54 -12.28
CA ARG A 399 7.00 -20.64 -12.76
C ARG A 399 7.28 -21.08 -14.18
N THR A 400 7.96 -20.26 -15.00
CA THR A 400 8.23 -20.54 -16.41
C THR A 400 9.52 -19.90 -16.89
N VAL A 401 10.13 -20.51 -17.91
CA VAL A 401 11.25 -19.98 -18.69
C VAL A 401 10.80 -18.81 -19.61
N ALA A 402 9.51 -18.46 -19.60
CA ALA A 402 8.98 -17.38 -20.42
C ALA A 402 9.66 -16.03 -20.07
N PRO A 403 9.97 -15.22 -21.10
CA PRO A 403 10.55 -13.89 -20.88
C PRO A 403 9.65 -13.06 -19.97
N SER A 404 10.24 -12.15 -19.19
CA SER A 404 9.47 -11.22 -18.37
C SER A 404 8.51 -10.40 -19.24
N ARG A 405 7.41 -9.92 -18.68
CA ARG A 405 6.48 -9.01 -19.41
C ARG A 405 7.22 -7.81 -20.01
N PHE A 406 8.19 -7.27 -19.28
CA PHE A 406 9.03 -6.19 -19.79
C PHE A 406 9.83 -6.61 -21.02
N ALA A 407 10.48 -7.79 -21.00
CA ALA A 407 11.22 -8.30 -22.15
C ALA A 407 10.33 -8.61 -23.36
N GLN A 408 9.10 -9.11 -23.14
CA GLN A 408 8.11 -9.32 -24.20
C GLN A 408 7.70 -7.99 -24.83
N LEU A 409 7.42 -6.97 -24.03
CA LEU A 409 7.06 -5.64 -24.52
C LEU A 409 8.24 -4.97 -25.24
N GLN A 410 9.45 -5.15 -24.74
CA GLN A 410 10.67 -4.66 -25.38
C GLN A 410 10.85 -5.27 -26.78
N ALA A 411 10.63 -6.57 -26.93
CA ALA A 411 10.67 -7.23 -28.23
C ALA A 411 9.59 -6.69 -29.18
N LEU A 412 8.37 -6.43 -28.68
CA LEU A 412 7.28 -5.84 -29.49
C LEU A 412 7.62 -4.42 -29.93
N THR A 413 8.18 -3.59 -29.04
CA THR A 413 8.52 -2.19 -29.38
C THR A 413 9.72 -2.09 -30.32
N LEU A 414 10.71 -2.98 -30.21
CA LEU A 414 11.84 -3.07 -31.13
C LEU A 414 11.43 -3.57 -32.50
N ALA A 415 10.53 -4.54 -32.58
CA ALA A 415 10.01 -5.06 -33.86
C ALA A 415 9.14 -4.03 -34.60
N ALA A 416 8.62 -3.04 -33.89
CA ALA A 416 7.77 -1.98 -34.47
C ALA A 416 8.56 -0.92 -35.23
N GLY A 417 9.90 -0.87 -35.14
CA GLY A 417 10.76 0.13 -35.77
C GLY A 417 10.50 1.57 -35.29
N PRO A 418 11.35 2.52 -35.67
CA PRO A 418 11.09 3.93 -35.39
C PRO A 418 9.89 4.46 -36.17
#